data_37fba87fc2e90af76815f33e4ff02e3b
#
_entry.id   37fba87fc2e90af76815f33e4ff02e3b
#
_cell.length_a   1.000
_cell.length_b   1.000
_cell.length_c   1.000
_cell.angle_alpha   90.00
_cell.angle_beta   90.00
_cell.angle_gamma   90.00
#
_symmetry.space_group_name_H-M   'P 1'
#
loop_
_entity.id
_entity.type
_entity.pdbx_description
1 polymer ?
#
loop_
_entity_poly.entity_id
_entity_poly.type
_entity_poly.pdbx_seq_one_letter_code
_entity_poly.pdbx_strand_id
1 'polypeptide(L)'
;AEIKVLKVTAEQKEVSVRKETAEDILIQYKRYQRQKKSVEEAQKAYLVMQEECTERKTQLAWMERAFLDEQAGILAKVLKTGAPCPVCGSVHHPCPAQMTEGAPEKEELEKYRKETADVEKKTNDASFKANEKLVQLKALEEEIQKSVKSFDSSIQEEEIEKSLALIGQQKY
;
A
#
# COMPACT_ATOMS: atom_id res chain seq x y z
N ALA A 1 -18.51 -47.03 -42.45
CA ALA A 1 -18.37 -45.60 -42.77
C ALA A 1 -18.91 -44.71 -41.65
N GLU A 2 -20.10 -44.97 -41.11
CA GLU A 2 -20.75 -44.16 -40.02
C GLU A 2 -19.93 -44.09 -38.75
N ILE A 3 -19.31 -45.18 -38.27
CA ILE A 3 -18.50 -45.22 -37.05
C ILE A 3 -17.24 -44.34 -37.17
N LYS A 4 -16.64 -44.23 -38.36
CA LYS A 4 -15.51 -43.33 -38.59
C LYS A 4 -15.94 -41.85 -38.55
N VAL A 5 -17.09 -41.52 -39.10
CA VAL A 5 -17.64 -40.17 -39.12
C VAL A 5 -17.97 -39.73 -37.67
N LEU A 6 -18.63 -40.60 -36.89
CA LEU A 6 -18.96 -40.34 -35.50
C LEU A 6 -17.70 -40.14 -34.63
N LYS A 7 -16.61 -40.87 -34.86
CA LYS A 7 -15.35 -40.68 -34.13
C LYS A 7 -14.70 -39.34 -34.48
N VAL A 8 -14.63 -38.99 -35.77
CA VAL A 8 -14.06 -37.71 -36.22
C VAL A 8 -14.86 -36.52 -35.66
N THR A 9 -16.19 -36.58 -35.64
CA THR A 9 -17.02 -35.52 -35.05
C THR A 9 -16.87 -35.41 -33.53
N ALA A 10 -16.67 -36.52 -32.81
CA ALA A 10 -16.39 -36.53 -31.40
C ALA A 10 -15.01 -35.88 -31.06
N GLU A 11 -13.98 -36.26 -31.80
CA GLU A 11 -12.62 -35.70 -31.70
C GLU A 11 -12.61 -34.20 -31.99
N GLN A 12 -13.30 -33.76 -33.04
CA GLN A 12 -13.45 -32.33 -33.37
C GLN A 12 -14.13 -31.53 -32.24
N LYS A 13 -15.18 -32.10 -31.63
CA LYS A 13 -15.90 -31.48 -30.51
C LYS A 13 -15.01 -31.36 -29.27
N GLU A 14 -14.23 -32.40 -28.99
CA GLU A 14 -13.29 -32.39 -27.84
C GLU A 14 -12.20 -31.30 -28.01
N VAL A 15 -11.63 -31.20 -29.23
CA VAL A 15 -10.65 -30.17 -29.57
C VAL A 15 -11.26 -28.76 -29.44
N SER A 16 -12.52 -28.57 -29.90
CA SER A 16 -13.22 -27.30 -29.80
C SER A 16 -13.40 -26.88 -28.32
N VAL A 17 -13.88 -27.79 -27.48
CA VAL A 17 -14.07 -27.52 -26.03
C VAL A 17 -12.74 -27.22 -25.34
N ARG A 18 -11.68 -27.99 -25.68
CA ARG A 18 -10.34 -27.74 -25.13
C ARG A 18 -9.81 -26.36 -25.52
N LYS A 19 -10.03 -25.95 -26.76
CA LYS A 19 -9.65 -24.63 -27.28
C LYS A 19 -10.40 -23.50 -26.52
N GLU A 20 -11.72 -23.59 -26.41
CA GLU A 20 -12.54 -22.62 -25.67
C GLU A 20 -12.07 -22.49 -24.24
N THR A 21 -11.81 -23.60 -23.53
CA THR A 21 -11.29 -23.60 -22.17
C THR A 21 -9.92 -22.91 -22.08
N ALA A 22 -9.02 -23.17 -23.04
CA ALA A 22 -7.71 -22.54 -23.07
C ALA A 22 -7.82 -21.01 -23.30
N GLU A 23 -8.72 -20.57 -24.16
CA GLU A 23 -8.99 -19.15 -24.42
C GLU A 23 -9.54 -18.45 -23.16
N ASP A 24 -10.46 -19.09 -22.43
CA ASP A 24 -11.01 -18.57 -21.18
C ASP A 24 -9.93 -18.40 -20.10
N ILE A 25 -9.07 -19.41 -19.92
CA ILE A 25 -7.95 -19.34 -18.98
C ILE A 25 -6.97 -18.23 -19.39
N LEU A 26 -6.69 -18.07 -20.68
CA LEU A 26 -5.82 -17.02 -21.21
C LEU A 26 -6.39 -15.61 -20.94
N ILE A 27 -7.71 -15.44 -21.06
CA ILE A 27 -8.39 -14.18 -20.72
C ILE A 27 -8.23 -13.87 -19.24
N GLN A 28 -8.44 -14.86 -18.36
CA GLN A 28 -8.25 -14.71 -16.91
C GLN A 28 -6.79 -14.37 -16.56
N TYR A 29 -5.83 -15.03 -17.20
CA TYR A 29 -4.41 -14.77 -17.01
C TYR A 29 -4.02 -13.35 -17.44
N LYS A 30 -4.52 -12.84 -18.56
CA LYS A 30 -4.31 -11.45 -18.98
C LYS A 30 -4.95 -10.44 -18.00
N ARG A 31 -6.09 -10.81 -17.39
CA ARG A 31 -6.70 -10.03 -16.32
C ARG A 31 -5.80 -9.99 -15.08
N TYR A 32 -5.26 -11.13 -14.68
CA TYR A 32 -4.30 -11.25 -13.58
C TYR A 32 -3.07 -10.35 -13.80
N GLN A 33 -2.45 -10.39 -14.97
CA GLN A 33 -1.30 -9.56 -15.29
C GLN A 33 -1.60 -8.05 -15.17
N ARG A 34 -2.78 -7.63 -15.61
CA ARG A 34 -3.24 -6.23 -15.43
C ARG A 34 -3.45 -5.86 -13.96
N GLN A 35 -4.08 -6.77 -13.22
CA GLN A 35 -4.30 -6.59 -11.79
C GLN A 35 -2.97 -6.52 -11.02
N LYS A 36 -2.00 -7.36 -11.36
CA LYS A 36 -0.64 -7.37 -10.78
C LYS A 36 0.03 -6.00 -10.92
N LYS A 37 0.02 -5.42 -12.11
CA LYS A 37 0.53 -4.05 -12.33
C LYS A 37 -0.19 -3.02 -11.46
N SER A 38 -1.52 -3.12 -11.36
CA SER A 38 -2.31 -2.20 -10.51
C SER A 38 -1.99 -2.33 -9.02
N VAL A 39 -1.65 -3.53 -8.54
CA VAL A 39 -1.16 -3.75 -7.17
C VAL A 39 0.21 -3.11 -6.98
N GLU A 40 1.15 -3.35 -7.90
CA GLU A 40 2.50 -2.76 -7.85
C GLU A 40 2.46 -1.22 -7.82
N GLU A 41 1.60 -0.62 -8.65
CA GLU A 41 1.40 0.84 -8.66
C GLU A 41 0.82 1.35 -7.34
N ALA A 42 -0.19 0.66 -6.79
CA ALA A 42 -0.80 1.02 -5.52
C ALA A 42 0.18 0.89 -4.34
N GLN A 43 1.02 -0.15 -4.34
CA GLN A 43 2.05 -0.35 -3.33
C GLN A 43 3.14 0.74 -3.41
N LYS A 44 3.60 1.09 -4.61
CA LYS A 44 4.55 2.19 -4.81
C LYS A 44 3.99 3.52 -4.32
N ALA A 45 2.74 3.83 -4.68
CA ALA A 45 2.08 5.05 -4.23
C ALA A 45 1.95 5.09 -2.70
N TYR A 46 1.58 3.98 -2.07
CA TYR A 46 1.54 3.87 -0.61
C TYR A 46 2.89 4.12 0.04
N LEU A 47 3.98 3.54 -0.49
CA LEU A 47 5.33 3.72 0.07
C LEU A 47 5.78 5.18 0.03
N VAL A 48 5.50 5.90 -1.06
CA VAL A 48 5.80 7.33 -1.17
C VAL A 48 5.02 8.15 -0.14
N MET A 49 3.72 7.85 0.04
CA MET A 49 2.89 8.53 1.04
C MET A 49 3.32 8.20 2.47
N GLN A 50 3.79 6.98 2.72
CA GLN A 50 4.30 6.56 4.01
C GLN A 50 5.57 7.32 4.38
N GLU A 51 6.48 7.53 3.43
CA GLU A 51 7.69 8.30 3.61
C GLU A 51 7.36 9.76 3.97
N GLU A 52 6.50 10.42 3.20
CA GLU A 52 6.02 11.77 3.50
C GLU A 52 5.35 11.86 4.88
N CYS A 53 4.52 10.89 5.24
CA CYS A 53 3.86 10.84 6.54
C CYS A 53 4.89 10.74 7.68
N THR A 54 5.93 9.94 7.51
CA THR A 54 7.00 9.75 8.49
C THR A 54 7.81 11.02 8.67
N GLU A 55 8.18 11.70 7.59
CA GLU A 55 8.89 12.97 7.62
C GLU A 55 8.07 14.05 8.34
N ARG A 56 6.77 14.17 7.99
CA ARG A 56 5.87 15.13 8.65
C ARG A 56 5.71 14.87 10.14
N LYS A 57 5.59 13.61 10.55
CA LYS A 57 5.52 13.25 11.99
C LYS A 57 6.81 13.61 12.74
N THR A 58 7.95 13.40 12.11
CA THR A 58 9.24 13.77 12.66
C THR A 58 9.36 15.30 12.83
N GLN A 59 8.95 16.04 11.81
CA GLN A 59 8.93 17.50 11.85
C GLN A 59 7.95 18.01 12.90
N LEU A 60 6.75 17.42 13.00
CA LEU A 60 5.76 17.78 14.03
C LEU A 60 6.32 17.58 15.45
N ALA A 61 6.97 16.44 15.70
CA ALA A 61 7.58 16.15 17.00
C ALA A 61 8.67 17.19 17.36
N TRP A 62 9.47 17.60 16.36
CA TRP A 62 10.44 18.68 16.55
C TRP A 62 9.76 20.02 16.87
N MET A 63 8.72 20.41 16.13
CA MET A 63 7.97 21.64 16.38
C MET A 63 7.31 21.65 17.76
N GLU A 64 6.73 20.53 18.19
CA GLU A 64 6.14 20.37 19.52
C GLU A 64 7.19 20.54 20.61
N ARG A 65 8.37 19.95 20.41
CA ARG A 65 9.47 20.09 21.36
C ARG A 65 9.95 21.53 21.44
N ALA A 66 10.20 22.19 20.29
CA ALA A 66 10.64 23.59 20.25
C ALA A 66 9.62 24.54 20.91
N PHE A 67 8.33 24.32 20.68
CA PHE A 67 7.24 25.07 21.32
C PHE A 67 7.26 24.93 22.86
N LEU A 68 7.43 23.69 23.37
CA LEU A 68 7.50 23.45 24.82
C LEU A 68 8.75 24.08 25.44
N ASP A 69 9.89 23.99 24.77
CA ASP A 69 11.15 24.56 25.26
C ASP A 69 11.07 26.11 25.29
N GLU A 70 10.38 26.74 24.32
CA GLU A 70 10.11 28.17 24.36
C GLU A 70 9.20 28.58 25.55
N GLN A 71 8.09 27.81 25.77
CA GLN A 71 7.21 28.06 26.92
C GLN A 71 7.98 27.97 28.24
N ALA A 72 8.88 27.00 28.38
CA ALA A 72 9.75 26.87 29.53
C ALA A 72 10.69 28.10 29.70
N GLY A 73 11.26 28.58 28.56
CA GLY A 73 12.09 29.79 28.54
C GLY A 73 11.32 31.05 28.91
N ILE A 74 10.08 31.22 28.46
CA ILE A 74 9.18 32.32 28.82
C ILE A 74 8.92 32.31 30.34
N LEU A 75 8.58 31.14 30.89
CA LEU A 75 8.36 30.99 32.34
C LEU A 75 9.63 31.27 33.16
N ALA A 76 10.80 30.86 32.65
CA ALA A 76 12.07 31.12 33.31
C ALA A 76 12.42 32.62 33.37
N LYS A 77 12.03 33.42 32.38
CA LYS A 77 12.26 34.88 32.35
C LYS A 77 11.57 35.65 33.49
N VAL A 78 10.44 35.13 33.97
CA VAL A 78 9.67 35.80 35.07
C VAL A 78 10.15 35.38 36.43
N LEU A 79 11.14 34.47 36.55
CA LEU A 79 11.72 34.06 37.82
C LEU A 79 12.45 35.26 38.45
N LYS A 80 12.19 35.49 39.75
CA LYS A 80 12.84 36.50 40.56
C LYS A 80 13.63 35.84 41.68
N THR A 81 14.87 36.28 41.89
CA THR A 81 15.72 35.76 42.96
C THR A 81 15.02 35.90 44.29
N GLY A 82 14.91 34.82 45.08
CA GLY A 82 14.27 34.78 46.38
C GLY A 82 12.75 34.74 46.39
N ALA A 83 12.07 34.83 45.23
CA ALA A 83 10.62 34.62 45.10
C ALA A 83 10.30 33.17 44.75
N PRO A 84 9.22 32.57 45.28
CA PRO A 84 8.82 31.21 44.90
C PRO A 84 8.39 31.15 43.46
N CYS A 85 8.85 30.10 42.74
CA CYS A 85 8.47 29.84 41.36
C CYS A 85 6.97 29.50 41.28
N PRO A 86 6.20 30.08 40.33
CA PRO A 86 4.78 29.81 40.20
C PRO A 86 4.48 28.38 39.70
N VAL A 87 5.50 27.66 39.20
CA VAL A 87 5.34 26.29 38.65
C VAL A 87 5.69 25.24 39.70
N CYS A 88 6.83 25.36 40.38
CA CYS A 88 7.33 24.35 41.33
C CYS A 88 7.52 24.81 42.77
N GLY A 89 7.29 26.11 43.05
CA GLY A 89 7.44 26.69 44.39
C GLY A 89 8.87 26.89 44.85
N SER A 90 9.90 26.45 44.13
CA SER A 90 11.30 26.62 44.49
C SER A 90 11.72 28.10 44.42
N VAL A 91 12.58 28.52 45.33
CA VAL A 91 13.19 29.88 45.33
C VAL A 91 14.56 29.91 44.64
N HIS A 92 15.08 28.75 44.25
CA HIS A 92 16.37 28.61 43.59
C HIS A 92 16.32 27.71 42.39
N HIS A 93 16.80 28.20 41.23
CA HIS A 93 16.88 27.46 39.97
C HIS A 93 18.31 27.57 39.44
N PRO A 94 19.14 26.51 39.60
CA PRO A 94 20.55 26.56 39.21
C PRO A 94 20.76 26.60 37.68
N CYS A 95 19.81 26.06 36.91
CA CYS A 95 19.86 26.04 35.46
C CYS A 95 18.46 26.32 34.87
N PRO A 96 18.01 27.61 34.83
CA PRO A 96 16.73 27.96 34.25
C PRO A 96 16.73 27.72 32.75
N ALA A 97 15.56 27.34 32.18
CA ALA A 97 15.40 27.16 30.73
C ALA A 97 15.72 28.45 29.96
N GLN A 98 16.31 28.30 28.79
CA GLN A 98 16.57 29.41 27.87
C GLN A 98 15.51 29.41 26.76
N MET A 99 15.20 30.60 26.24
CA MET A 99 14.31 30.70 25.06
C MET A 99 14.97 30.07 23.81
N THR A 100 14.16 29.36 23.08
CA THR A 100 14.55 28.76 21.78
C THR A 100 14.20 29.73 20.66
N GLU A 101 15.19 30.23 19.91
CA GLU A 101 14.94 31.07 18.74
C GLU A 101 14.31 30.19 17.64
N GLY A 102 13.24 30.70 17.01
CA GLY A 102 12.56 30.01 15.89
C GLY A 102 11.57 28.92 16.29
N ALA A 103 11.12 28.91 17.55
CA ALA A 103 9.99 28.06 17.94
C ALA A 103 8.71 28.49 17.20
N PRO A 104 7.87 27.53 16.76
CA PRO A 104 6.65 27.84 16.03
C PRO A 104 5.61 28.52 16.93
N GLU A 105 4.79 29.40 16.36
CA GLU A 105 3.62 29.94 17.03
C GLU A 105 2.55 28.84 17.22
N LYS A 106 1.69 29.01 18.20
CA LYS A 106 0.64 28.04 18.53
C LYS A 106 -0.26 27.73 17.32
N GLU A 107 -0.66 28.77 16.59
CA GLU A 107 -1.51 28.67 15.42
C GLU A 107 -0.83 27.87 14.28
N GLU A 108 0.47 28.06 14.09
CA GLU A 108 1.28 27.33 13.12
C GLU A 108 1.39 25.86 13.50
N LEU A 109 1.67 25.57 14.77
CA LEU A 109 1.74 24.20 15.29
C LEU A 109 0.40 23.45 15.12
N GLU A 110 -0.72 24.10 15.48
CA GLU A 110 -2.05 23.51 15.32
C GLU A 110 -2.42 23.26 13.86
N LYS A 111 -2.04 24.16 12.95
CA LYS A 111 -2.20 23.97 11.51
C LYS A 111 -1.40 22.77 11.02
N TYR A 112 -0.13 22.68 11.41
CA TYR A 112 0.75 21.58 11.00
C TYR A 112 0.26 20.23 11.55
N ARG A 113 -0.27 20.18 12.77
CA ARG A 113 -0.91 18.99 13.34
C ARG A 113 -2.08 18.48 12.48
N LYS A 114 -2.98 19.39 12.08
CA LYS A 114 -4.12 19.04 11.24
C LYS A 114 -3.67 18.51 9.89
N GLU A 115 -2.74 19.18 9.24
CA GLU A 115 -2.18 18.74 7.95
C GLU A 115 -1.51 17.37 8.06
N THR A 116 -0.75 17.12 9.14
CA THR A 116 -0.11 15.82 9.40
C THR A 116 -1.15 14.73 9.61
N ALA A 117 -2.22 14.99 10.37
CA ALA A 117 -3.31 14.05 10.58
C ALA A 117 -4.05 13.73 9.27
N ASP A 118 -4.24 14.70 8.38
CA ASP A 118 -4.84 14.48 7.06
C ASP A 118 -3.96 13.62 6.16
N VAL A 119 -2.64 13.83 6.17
CA VAL A 119 -1.68 12.97 5.44
C VAL A 119 -1.69 11.56 6.01
N GLU A 120 -1.68 11.39 7.33
CA GLU A 120 -1.76 10.09 7.98
C GLU A 120 -3.02 9.32 7.56
N LYS A 121 -4.19 9.99 7.58
CA LYS A 121 -5.44 9.38 7.12
C LYS A 121 -5.36 8.92 5.67
N LYS A 122 -4.85 9.77 4.76
CA LYS A 122 -4.68 9.42 3.35
C LYS A 122 -3.72 8.24 3.16
N THR A 123 -2.65 8.18 3.95
CA THR A 123 -1.68 7.08 3.93
C THR A 123 -2.33 5.76 4.38
N ASN A 124 -3.14 5.80 5.45
CA ASN A 124 -3.88 4.63 5.92
C ASN A 124 -4.91 4.14 4.88
N ASP A 125 -5.62 5.06 4.23
CA ASP A 125 -6.57 4.73 3.15
C ASP A 125 -5.84 4.11 1.94
N ALA A 126 -4.65 4.60 1.59
CA ALA A 126 -3.84 4.04 0.51
C ALA A 126 -3.32 2.64 0.87
N SER A 127 -2.90 2.42 2.12
CA SER A 127 -2.50 1.10 2.64
C SER A 127 -3.65 0.09 2.54
N PHE A 128 -4.84 0.49 2.99
CA PHE A 128 -6.03 -0.36 2.92
C PHE A 128 -6.37 -0.75 1.49
N LYS A 129 -6.38 0.22 0.56
CA LYS A 129 -6.64 -0.04 -0.87
C LYS A 129 -5.58 -0.95 -1.52
N ALA A 130 -4.30 -0.76 -1.18
CA ALA A 130 -3.23 -1.61 -1.69
C ALA A 130 -3.37 -3.06 -1.19
N ASN A 131 -3.71 -3.25 0.08
CA ASN A 131 -3.96 -4.56 0.67
C ASN A 131 -5.21 -5.24 0.09
N GLU A 132 -6.31 -4.51 -0.11
CA GLU A 132 -7.51 -5.03 -0.75
C GLU A 132 -7.21 -5.58 -2.15
N LYS A 133 -6.51 -4.78 -2.98
CA LYS A 133 -6.07 -5.21 -4.31
C LYS A 133 -5.16 -6.44 -4.27
N LEU A 134 -4.27 -6.53 -3.29
CA LEU A 134 -3.37 -7.67 -3.11
C LEU A 134 -4.15 -8.95 -2.77
N VAL A 135 -5.15 -8.87 -1.89
CA VAL A 135 -6.02 -10.01 -1.54
C VAL A 135 -6.79 -10.49 -2.77
N GLN A 136 -7.36 -9.56 -3.55
CA GLN A 136 -8.07 -9.88 -4.79
C GLN A 136 -7.14 -10.54 -5.83
N LEU A 137 -5.90 -10.05 -5.95
CA LEU A 137 -4.90 -10.63 -6.84
C LEU A 137 -4.56 -12.06 -6.46
N LYS A 138 -4.34 -12.35 -5.17
CA LYS A 138 -4.04 -13.70 -4.67
C LYS A 138 -5.19 -14.66 -4.93
N ALA A 139 -6.43 -14.24 -4.72
CA ALA A 139 -7.60 -15.07 -5.01
C ALA A 139 -7.69 -15.41 -6.51
N LEU A 140 -7.45 -14.44 -7.39
CA LEU A 140 -7.42 -14.66 -8.84
C LEU A 140 -6.27 -15.59 -9.26
N GLU A 141 -5.11 -15.46 -8.65
CA GLU A 141 -3.95 -16.33 -8.88
C GLU A 141 -4.26 -17.78 -8.53
N GLU A 142 -4.86 -18.03 -7.36
CA GLU A 142 -5.28 -19.37 -6.94
C GLU A 142 -6.33 -19.98 -7.89
N GLU A 143 -7.29 -19.18 -8.36
CA GLU A 143 -8.30 -19.60 -9.31
C GLU A 143 -7.67 -20.03 -10.64
N ILE A 144 -6.76 -19.22 -11.18
CA ILE A 144 -6.03 -19.51 -12.42
C ILE A 144 -5.18 -20.77 -12.27
N GLN A 145 -4.44 -20.91 -11.16
CA GLN A 145 -3.62 -22.10 -10.90
C GLN A 145 -4.46 -23.39 -10.88
N LYS A 146 -5.64 -23.35 -10.25
CA LYS A 146 -6.58 -24.48 -10.25
C LYS A 146 -7.08 -24.79 -11.65
N SER A 147 -7.46 -23.78 -12.42
CA SER A 147 -7.94 -23.92 -13.79
C SER A 147 -6.87 -24.50 -14.71
N VAL A 148 -5.63 -23.99 -14.64
CA VAL A 148 -4.49 -24.50 -15.40
C VAL A 148 -4.17 -25.95 -15.04
N LYS A 149 -4.10 -26.30 -13.76
CA LYS A 149 -3.85 -27.70 -13.32
C LYS A 149 -4.93 -28.67 -13.76
N SER A 150 -6.19 -28.23 -13.77
CA SER A 150 -7.31 -29.02 -14.25
C SER A 150 -7.28 -29.20 -15.77
N PHE A 151 -6.82 -28.20 -16.50
CA PHE A 151 -6.73 -28.20 -17.96
C PHE A 151 -5.54 -29.04 -18.46
N ASP A 152 -4.36 -28.80 -17.90
CA ASP A 152 -3.13 -29.52 -18.22
C ASP A 152 -2.08 -29.34 -17.10
N SER A 153 -1.84 -30.40 -16.33
CA SER A 153 -0.92 -30.38 -15.19
C SER A 153 0.56 -30.23 -15.56
N SER A 154 0.90 -30.32 -16.85
CA SER A 154 2.27 -30.15 -17.34
C SER A 154 2.65 -28.69 -17.61
N ILE A 155 1.67 -27.78 -17.66
CA ILE A 155 1.91 -26.36 -17.92
C ILE A 155 2.51 -25.72 -16.67
N GLN A 156 3.72 -25.18 -16.80
CA GLN A 156 4.39 -24.41 -15.75
C GLN A 156 3.92 -22.95 -15.76
N GLU A 157 3.97 -22.31 -14.60
CA GLU A 157 3.46 -20.93 -14.41
C GLU A 157 4.11 -19.92 -15.36
N GLU A 158 5.41 -20.04 -15.60
CA GLU A 158 6.18 -19.14 -16.48
C GLU A 158 5.79 -19.30 -17.97
N GLU A 159 5.15 -20.42 -18.34
CA GLU A 159 4.78 -20.75 -19.71
C GLU A 159 3.28 -20.69 -19.99
N ILE A 160 2.45 -20.33 -19.01
CA ILE A 160 0.99 -20.32 -19.11
C ILE A 160 0.53 -19.56 -20.36
N GLU A 161 1.01 -18.35 -20.57
CA GLU A 161 0.57 -17.49 -21.67
C GLU A 161 0.94 -18.10 -23.04
N LYS A 162 2.16 -18.60 -23.16
CA LYS A 162 2.65 -19.21 -24.42
C LYS A 162 1.93 -20.52 -24.73
N SER A 163 1.79 -21.39 -23.73
CA SER A 163 1.18 -22.71 -23.89
C SER A 163 -0.30 -22.59 -24.26
N LEU A 164 -1.04 -21.73 -23.58
CA LEU A 164 -2.47 -21.53 -23.87
C LEU A 164 -2.69 -20.82 -25.21
N ALA A 165 -1.84 -19.86 -25.57
CA ALA A 165 -1.92 -19.18 -26.87
C ALA A 165 -1.66 -20.15 -28.04
N LEU A 166 -0.72 -21.09 -27.90
CA LEU A 166 -0.44 -22.12 -28.92
C LEU A 166 -1.64 -23.06 -29.09
N ILE A 167 -2.29 -23.48 -28.01
CA ILE A 167 -3.48 -24.34 -28.09
C ILE A 167 -4.62 -23.60 -28.78
N GLY A 168 -4.82 -22.31 -28.50
CA GLY A 168 -5.83 -21.49 -29.19
C GLY A 168 -5.61 -21.30 -30.69
N GLN A 169 -4.37 -21.43 -31.17
CA GLN A 169 -4.01 -21.28 -32.61
C GLN A 169 -4.03 -22.57 -33.42
N GLN A 170 -4.19 -23.73 -32.78
CA GLN A 170 -4.29 -25.01 -33.52
C GLN A 170 -5.50 -24.97 -34.48
N LYS A 171 -5.18 -25.02 -35.80
CA LYS A 171 -6.18 -25.17 -36.82
C LYS A 171 -6.48 -26.68 -37.00
N TYR A 172 -7.73 -27.01 -37.27
CA TYR A 172 -8.21 -28.37 -37.58
C TYR A 172 -7.64 -28.87 -38.91
#